data_76f83f5f5fc765eba584ae5636601005
#
_entry.id   76f83f5f5fc765eba584ae5636601005
#
_cell.length_a   1.000
_cell.length_b   1.000
_cell.length_c   1.000
_cell.angle_alpha   90.00
_cell.angle_beta   90.00
_cell.angle_gamma   90.00
#
_symmetry.space_group_name_H-M   'P 1'
#
loop_
_entity.id
_entity.type
_entity.pdbx_description
1 polymer ?
#
loop_
_entity_poly.entity_id
_entity_poly.type
_entity_poly.pdbx_seq_one_letter_code
_entity_poly.pdbx_strand_id
1 'polypeptide(L)'
;TLRKGRVLDVSDIIGVIRYLIDLSYGVGQVDDIDHLGNRRVRRCGELLQNQFRVSLARMERVIRERMTIQDINSLTPQVLINTRPIVGVIDEFFGSSQLSQFMDQVNPLSELTHKRRLSALGPGGLRRERAGYEVRDVHPTHFGRICPIETPEGPNAGLIASLAVCARLDDFGFLTTPFKALNEGKADDAVNYFDALQEEKFVVSPYDSLIVKGKVPKEEQVPCKAFVGGEQEFTYKTVNSIDLVQVSPLQMISVAASLIPFLEHDDANRALMGTNMQRQAVPLLNTEPPIVGTGVEYHAARDSGTVLVSRYPGKVTYVDAEKIRIRRDPEYCPVQDLPPERFTQAVGYTLVEDVSGRSGSTLLSKDTVLDSATIERLLDLHDEAIKVRKIREDEYELSKYSRSNQCTCVNQKPIVRMGDEVEAQETIADGPATNNGELALGRNILTAFMPFLGYNFEDAIVISERLVKDDIFTSIHINAFEIEARDTKPGPEEITRDIQNGGDDIVGKK
;
A
#
# COMPACT_ATOMS: atom_id res chain seq x y z
N THR A 1 -12.99 30.00 12.67
CA THR A 1 -13.74 28.76 12.92
C THR A 1 -13.92 28.04 11.60
N LEU A 2 -13.12 26.97 11.41
CA LEU A 2 -13.25 26.07 10.25
C LEU A 2 -14.66 25.49 10.23
N ARG A 3 -15.47 25.90 9.25
CA ARG A 3 -16.79 25.30 9.00
C ARG A 3 -16.64 23.90 8.43
N LYS A 4 -17.41 22.96 8.94
CA LYS A 4 -17.44 21.54 8.47
C LYS A 4 -18.09 21.35 7.08
N GLY A 5 -18.26 22.38 6.26
CA GLY A 5 -18.94 22.32 4.96
C GLY A 5 -17.95 22.46 3.80
N ARG A 6 -18.06 21.58 2.79
CA ARG A 6 -17.30 21.65 1.52
C ARG A 6 -17.94 22.56 0.47
N VAL A 7 -18.95 23.33 0.84
CA VAL A 7 -19.71 24.20 -0.08
C VAL A 7 -19.31 25.64 0.15
N LEU A 8 -18.92 26.32 -0.93
CA LEU A 8 -18.61 27.74 -0.93
C LEU A 8 -19.83 28.56 -0.54
N ASP A 9 -19.69 29.43 0.46
CA ASP A 9 -20.76 30.35 0.92
C ASP A 9 -20.39 31.79 0.59
N VAL A 10 -21.41 32.67 0.59
CA VAL A 10 -21.23 34.11 0.35
C VAL A 10 -20.24 34.74 1.34
N SER A 11 -20.24 34.28 2.58
CA SER A 11 -19.27 34.72 3.60
C SER A 11 -17.79 34.41 3.25
N ASP A 12 -17.55 33.30 2.54
CA ASP A 12 -16.21 32.91 2.10
C ASP A 12 -15.74 33.85 0.97
N ILE A 13 -16.66 34.18 0.03
CA ILE A 13 -16.38 35.12 -1.07
C ILE A 13 -16.05 36.51 -0.52
N ILE A 14 -16.85 37.00 0.45
CA ILE A 14 -16.58 38.30 1.11
C ILE A 14 -15.26 38.28 1.84
N GLY A 15 -14.92 37.15 2.53
CA GLY A 15 -13.65 36.96 3.21
C GLY A 15 -12.44 37.07 2.25
N VAL A 16 -12.53 36.40 1.08
CA VAL A 16 -11.49 36.45 0.04
C VAL A 16 -11.32 37.86 -0.50
N ILE A 17 -12.44 38.56 -0.83
CA ILE A 17 -12.38 39.93 -1.35
C ILE A 17 -11.74 40.87 -0.31
N ARG A 18 -12.10 40.74 0.96
CA ARG A 18 -11.53 41.54 2.04
C ARG A 18 -10.03 41.31 2.13
N TYR A 19 -9.59 40.05 2.12
CA TYR A 19 -8.16 39.71 2.20
C TYR A 19 -7.38 40.24 0.99
N LEU A 20 -7.93 40.20 -0.22
CA LEU A 20 -7.31 40.79 -1.40
C LEU A 20 -7.16 42.30 -1.29
N ILE A 21 -8.14 42.99 -0.68
CA ILE A 21 -8.07 44.42 -0.40
C ILE A 21 -6.97 44.71 0.65
N ASP A 22 -6.91 43.94 1.74
CA ASP A 22 -5.90 44.07 2.78
C ASP A 22 -4.49 43.86 2.19
N LEU A 23 -4.28 42.87 1.31
CA LEU A 23 -3.03 42.65 0.57
C LEU A 23 -2.64 43.86 -0.30
N SER A 24 -3.59 44.54 -0.94
CA SER A 24 -3.32 45.73 -1.76
C SER A 24 -2.83 46.92 -0.94
N TYR A 25 -3.14 46.94 0.34
CA TYR A 25 -2.63 47.94 1.32
C TYR A 25 -1.35 47.49 2.06
N GLY A 26 -0.78 46.34 1.67
CA GLY A 26 0.41 45.77 2.32
C GLY A 26 0.14 45.11 3.67
N VAL A 27 -1.13 44.82 3.96
CA VAL A 27 -1.56 44.08 5.16
C VAL A 27 -1.78 42.61 4.81
N GLY A 28 -0.98 41.72 5.42
CA GLY A 28 -1.01 40.30 5.15
C GLY A 28 0.18 39.84 4.30
N GLN A 29 0.19 38.55 3.99
CA GLN A 29 1.22 37.89 3.15
C GLN A 29 0.57 37.18 2.01
N VAL A 30 1.25 37.11 0.87
CA VAL A 30 0.84 36.32 -0.29
C VAL A 30 1.06 34.84 0.06
N ASP A 31 0.06 34.02 -0.21
CA ASP A 31 0.16 32.58 0.01
C ASP A 31 1.27 31.96 -0.86
N ASP A 32 2.06 31.09 -0.26
CA ASP A 32 3.03 30.28 -0.98
C ASP A 32 2.30 29.15 -1.74
N ILE A 33 2.49 29.13 -3.06
CA ILE A 33 1.85 28.15 -3.95
C ILE A 33 2.38 26.74 -3.71
N ASP A 34 3.66 26.61 -3.33
CA ASP A 34 4.31 25.31 -3.15
C ASP A 34 4.13 24.74 -1.74
N HIS A 35 3.57 25.52 -0.83
CA HIS A 35 3.22 25.08 0.51
C HIS A 35 2.17 23.95 0.48
N LEU A 36 2.41 22.83 1.21
CA LEU A 36 1.50 21.68 1.23
C LEU A 36 0.14 21.94 1.89
N GLY A 37 -0.03 23.06 2.58
CA GLY A 37 -1.35 23.57 3.00
C GLY A 37 -2.20 24.07 1.84
N ASN A 38 -1.60 24.42 0.70
CA ASN A 38 -2.25 24.92 -0.52
C ASN A 38 -2.28 23.86 -1.63
N ARG A 39 -1.50 22.78 -1.51
CA ARG A 39 -1.42 21.67 -2.45
C ARG A 39 -2.04 20.42 -1.82
N ARG A 40 -3.08 19.91 -2.44
CA ARG A 40 -3.74 18.67 -1.99
C ARG A 40 -3.54 17.54 -2.98
N VAL A 41 -3.64 16.32 -2.50
CA VAL A 41 -3.59 15.10 -3.30
C VAL A 41 -5.01 14.69 -3.71
N ARG A 42 -5.22 14.43 -4.99
CA ARG A 42 -6.45 13.83 -5.50
C ARG A 42 -6.27 12.32 -5.59
N ARG A 43 -7.06 11.58 -4.83
CA ARG A 43 -7.04 10.11 -4.84
C ARG A 43 -7.69 9.57 -6.11
N CYS A 44 -7.38 8.32 -6.46
CA CYS A 44 -7.98 7.62 -7.60
C CYS A 44 -9.53 7.67 -7.56
N GLY A 45 -10.13 7.46 -6.39
CA GLY A 45 -11.57 7.53 -6.20
C GLY A 45 -12.17 8.91 -6.55
N GLU A 46 -11.50 10.01 -6.22
CA GLU A 46 -11.94 11.36 -6.58
C GLU A 46 -11.85 11.60 -8.10
N LEU A 47 -10.76 11.16 -8.72
CA LEU A 47 -10.57 11.27 -10.16
C LEU A 47 -11.64 10.49 -10.93
N LEU A 48 -11.91 9.27 -10.50
CA LEU A 48 -12.96 8.43 -11.07
C LEU A 48 -14.35 9.02 -10.84
N GLN A 49 -14.63 9.53 -9.63
CA GLN A 49 -15.90 10.20 -9.30
C GLN A 49 -16.16 11.38 -10.23
N ASN A 50 -15.15 12.19 -10.55
CA ASN A 50 -15.30 13.32 -11.47
C ASN A 50 -15.68 12.85 -12.88
N GLN A 51 -15.06 11.80 -13.40
CA GLN A 51 -15.41 11.21 -14.69
C GLN A 51 -16.83 10.63 -14.69
N PHE A 52 -17.16 9.91 -13.64
CA PHE A 52 -18.49 9.34 -13.45
C PHE A 52 -19.58 10.42 -13.39
N ARG A 53 -19.33 11.52 -12.68
CA ARG A 53 -20.26 12.68 -12.58
C ARG A 53 -20.53 13.30 -13.96
N VAL A 54 -19.50 13.51 -14.78
CA VAL A 54 -19.65 14.05 -16.15
C VAL A 54 -20.48 13.10 -17.01
N SER A 55 -20.24 11.81 -16.91
CA SER A 55 -20.98 10.78 -17.65
C SER A 55 -22.45 10.70 -17.23
N LEU A 56 -22.75 10.77 -15.93
CA LEU A 56 -24.12 10.82 -15.41
C LEU A 56 -24.87 12.07 -15.88
N ALA A 57 -24.23 13.23 -15.89
CA ALA A 57 -24.84 14.47 -16.39
C ALA A 57 -25.20 14.39 -17.88
N ARG A 58 -24.36 13.72 -18.69
CA ARG A 58 -24.66 13.43 -20.10
C ARG A 58 -25.85 12.47 -20.23
N MET A 59 -25.86 11.41 -19.44
CA MET A 59 -26.96 10.43 -19.43
C MET A 59 -28.26 11.08 -19.00
N GLU A 60 -28.26 11.90 -17.96
CA GLU A 60 -29.46 12.67 -17.52
C GLU A 60 -30.03 13.51 -18.67
N ARG A 61 -29.17 14.22 -19.41
CA ARG A 61 -29.61 15.04 -20.55
C ARG A 61 -30.27 14.17 -21.64
N VAL A 62 -29.67 13.05 -21.99
CA VAL A 62 -30.20 12.11 -22.99
C VAL A 62 -31.55 11.53 -22.54
N ILE A 63 -31.66 11.15 -21.26
CA ILE A 63 -32.93 10.65 -20.69
C ILE A 63 -34.01 11.72 -20.79
N ARG A 64 -33.70 12.96 -20.42
CA ARG A 64 -34.63 14.09 -20.48
C ARG A 64 -35.08 14.36 -21.92
N GLU A 65 -34.20 14.35 -22.89
CA GLU A 65 -34.52 14.48 -24.31
C GLU A 65 -35.40 13.32 -24.81
N ARG A 66 -35.12 12.08 -24.46
CA ARG A 66 -35.94 10.93 -24.82
C ARG A 66 -37.33 10.98 -24.21
N MET A 67 -37.44 11.39 -22.94
CA MET A 67 -38.75 11.58 -22.28
C MET A 67 -39.62 12.63 -22.96
N THR A 68 -39.00 13.62 -23.65
CA THR A 68 -39.76 14.67 -24.36
C THR A 68 -40.23 14.22 -25.74
N ILE A 69 -39.50 13.28 -26.37
CA ILE A 69 -39.75 12.87 -27.77
C ILE A 69 -40.61 11.58 -27.85
N GLN A 70 -40.52 10.69 -26.88
CA GLN A 70 -41.19 9.38 -26.92
C GLN A 70 -42.57 9.40 -26.26
N ASP A 71 -43.46 8.53 -26.73
CA ASP A 71 -44.80 8.38 -26.16
C ASP A 71 -44.74 7.75 -24.75
N ILE A 72 -45.40 8.42 -23.80
CA ILE A 72 -45.39 8.07 -22.37
C ILE A 72 -45.82 6.62 -22.13
N ASN A 73 -46.72 6.08 -22.94
CA ASN A 73 -47.25 4.72 -22.77
C ASN A 73 -46.25 3.58 -23.13
N SER A 74 -45.20 3.92 -23.89
CA SER A 74 -44.16 2.95 -24.31
C SER A 74 -42.85 3.07 -23.52
N LEU A 75 -42.77 4.03 -22.57
CA LEU A 75 -41.55 4.29 -21.82
C LEU A 75 -41.29 3.26 -20.73
N THR A 76 -40.16 2.58 -20.84
CA THR A 76 -39.63 1.74 -19.78
C THR A 76 -38.25 2.25 -19.35
N PRO A 77 -37.81 2.01 -18.12
CA PRO A 77 -36.46 2.40 -17.67
C PRO A 77 -35.33 1.85 -18.57
N GLN A 78 -35.52 0.66 -19.11
CA GLN A 78 -34.53 0.01 -19.99
C GLN A 78 -34.38 0.71 -21.34
N VAL A 79 -35.45 1.30 -21.88
CA VAL A 79 -35.42 2.08 -23.13
C VAL A 79 -34.86 3.46 -22.92
N LEU A 80 -35.06 4.06 -21.74
CA LEU A 80 -34.57 5.39 -21.40
C LEU A 80 -33.11 5.40 -21.04
N ILE A 81 -32.67 4.44 -20.25
CA ILE A 81 -31.30 4.39 -19.69
C ILE A 81 -30.36 3.71 -20.68
N ASN A 82 -29.35 4.47 -21.12
CA ASN A 82 -28.23 3.93 -21.87
C ASN A 82 -26.95 3.96 -21.02
N THR A 83 -26.43 2.79 -20.66
CA THR A 83 -25.23 2.65 -19.82
C THR A 83 -23.90 2.78 -20.59
N ARG A 84 -23.93 2.67 -21.94
CA ARG A 84 -22.73 2.71 -22.77
C ARG A 84 -21.84 3.95 -22.53
N PRO A 85 -22.36 5.19 -22.38
CA PRO A 85 -21.53 6.35 -22.10
C PRO A 85 -20.79 6.27 -20.76
N ILE A 86 -21.36 5.59 -19.76
CA ILE A 86 -20.72 5.40 -18.46
C ILE A 86 -19.57 4.40 -18.61
N VAL A 87 -19.85 3.26 -19.22
CA VAL A 87 -18.83 2.22 -19.47
C VAL A 87 -17.67 2.82 -20.29
N GLY A 88 -17.98 3.52 -21.39
CA GLY A 88 -16.97 4.14 -22.24
C GLY A 88 -16.06 5.14 -21.51
N VAL A 89 -16.59 5.95 -20.60
CA VAL A 89 -15.79 6.91 -19.81
C VAL A 89 -14.90 6.19 -18.78
N ILE A 90 -15.38 5.10 -18.19
CA ILE A 90 -14.59 4.28 -17.26
C ILE A 90 -13.46 3.58 -18.01
N ASP A 91 -13.76 2.98 -19.16
CA ASP A 91 -12.77 2.33 -20.01
C ASP A 91 -11.72 3.33 -20.52
N GLU A 92 -12.15 4.53 -20.91
CA GLU A 92 -11.25 5.62 -21.30
C GLU A 92 -10.34 6.05 -20.15
N PHE A 93 -10.87 6.16 -18.93
CA PHE A 93 -10.08 6.54 -17.76
C PHE A 93 -9.00 5.50 -17.45
N PHE A 94 -9.36 4.22 -17.38
CA PHE A 94 -8.37 3.17 -17.06
C PHE A 94 -7.45 2.81 -18.24
N GLY A 95 -7.92 2.97 -19.48
CA GLY A 95 -7.15 2.60 -20.68
C GLY A 95 -6.24 3.71 -21.23
N SER A 96 -6.59 4.99 -21.06
CA SER A 96 -5.88 6.10 -21.73
C SER A 96 -5.46 7.25 -20.81
N SER A 97 -5.85 7.25 -19.54
CA SER A 97 -5.43 8.30 -18.60
C SER A 97 -3.95 8.21 -18.29
N GLN A 98 -3.24 9.35 -18.27
CA GLN A 98 -1.83 9.44 -17.88
C GLN A 98 -1.59 8.97 -16.42
N LEU A 99 -2.59 9.04 -15.56
CA LEU A 99 -2.50 8.65 -14.13
C LEU A 99 -2.86 7.17 -13.91
N SER A 100 -3.53 6.53 -14.88
CA SER A 100 -3.69 5.08 -14.88
C SER A 100 -2.50 4.48 -15.60
N GLN A 101 -1.63 3.81 -14.84
CA GLN A 101 -0.36 3.29 -15.32
C GLN A 101 -0.30 1.78 -15.12
N PHE A 102 0.42 1.12 -16.01
CA PHE A 102 0.76 -0.28 -15.83
C PHE A 102 1.64 -0.43 -14.59
N MET A 103 1.22 -1.26 -13.63
CA MET A 103 1.91 -1.38 -12.35
C MET A 103 3.31 -1.92 -12.52
N ASP A 104 4.29 -1.23 -11.93
CA ASP A 104 5.66 -1.70 -11.83
C ASP A 104 5.70 -2.85 -10.82
N GLN A 105 5.95 -4.06 -11.31
CA GLN A 105 5.84 -5.31 -10.58
C GLN A 105 7.09 -6.18 -10.76
N VAL A 106 8.26 -5.56 -10.83
CA VAL A 106 9.54 -6.28 -10.90
C VAL A 106 9.76 -7.06 -9.61
N ASN A 107 9.58 -6.40 -8.47
CA ASN A 107 9.72 -6.97 -7.13
C ASN A 107 8.65 -6.36 -6.17
N PRO A 108 8.47 -6.90 -4.96
CA PRO A 108 7.49 -6.38 -4.00
C PRO A 108 7.66 -4.90 -3.67
N LEU A 109 8.91 -4.43 -3.59
CA LEU A 109 9.19 -3.03 -3.29
C LEU A 109 8.78 -2.10 -4.43
N SER A 110 9.00 -2.48 -5.68
CA SER A 110 8.57 -1.68 -6.85
C SER A 110 7.05 -1.51 -6.90
N GLU A 111 6.31 -2.55 -6.57
CA GLU A 111 4.86 -2.53 -6.46
C GLU A 111 4.38 -1.58 -5.35
N LEU A 112 4.97 -1.71 -4.15
CA LEU A 112 4.62 -0.88 -2.99
C LEU A 112 4.92 0.61 -3.25
N THR A 113 6.10 0.92 -3.80
CA THR A 113 6.50 2.29 -4.10
C THR A 113 5.67 2.91 -5.23
N HIS A 114 5.27 2.13 -6.24
CA HIS A 114 4.38 2.61 -7.30
C HIS A 114 3.00 3.02 -6.76
N LYS A 115 2.44 2.22 -5.83
CA LYS A 115 1.17 2.53 -5.16
C LYS A 115 1.24 3.78 -4.26
N ARG A 116 2.41 4.14 -3.76
CA ARG A 116 2.65 5.32 -2.89
C ARG A 116 3.20 6.53 -3.63
N ARG A 117 3.20 6.53 -4.95
CA ARG A 117 3.75 7.59 -5.79
C ARG A 117 2.80 8.79 -5.88
N LEU A 118 3.37 9.99 -5.77
CA LEU A 118 2.68 11.26 -5.94
C LEU A 118 3.14 11.90 -7.25
N SER A 119 2.23 12.21 -8.15
CA SER A 119 2.52 12.85 -9.43
C SER A 119 1.96 14.27 -9.46
N ALA A 120 2.79 15.25 -9.82
CA ALA A 120 2.34 16.61 -10.11
C ALA A 120 1.80 16.76 -11.54
N LEU A 121 1.97 15.73 -12.38
CA LEU A 121 1.56 15.71 -13.78
C LEU A 121 0.13 15.17 -13.94
N GLY A 122 -0.42 15.32 -15.13
CA GLY A 122 -1.69 14.72 -15.52
C GLY A 122 -2.84 15.70 -15.60
N PRO A 123 -4.09 15.23 -15.75
CA PRO A 123 -5.28 16.07 -15.89
C PRO A 123 -5.47 17.01 -14.70
N GLY A 124 -5.45 18.32 -14.94
CA GLY A 124 -5.54 19.35 -13.93
C GLY A 124 -4.26 19.55 -13.10
N GLY A 125 -3.15 18.90 -13.49
CA GLY A 125 -1.80 19.10 -12.96
C GLY A 125 -0.93 19.95 -13.85
N LEU A 126 0.39 19.89 -13.61
CA LEU A 126 1.41 20.63 -14.35
C LEU A 126 1.74 19.92 -15.68
N ARG A 127 2.26 20.70 -16.63
CA ARG A 127 2.91 20.17 -17.83
C ARG A 127 4.42 20.24 -17.63
N ARG A 128 5.14 19.23 -18.08
CA ARG A 128 6.59 19.08 -17.91
C ARG A 128 7.37 20.32 -18.37
N GLU A 129 6.98 20.86 -19.53
CA GLU A 129 7.63 22.00 -20.17
C GLU A 129 7.39 23.32 -19.41
N ARG A 130 6.33 23.39 -18.60
CA ARG A 130 5.94 24.57 -17.82
C ARG A 130 6.34 24.50 -16.34
N ALA A 131 6.91 23.39 -15.91
CA ALA A 131 7.35 23.21 -14.54
C ALA A 131 8.74 23.84 -14.36
N GLY A 132 8.82 24.99 -13.69
CA GLY A 132 10.06 25.64 -13.29
C GLY A 132 10.83 24.87 -12.22
N TYR A 133 11.91 25.42 -11.74
CA TYR A 133 12.73 24.83 -10.66
C TYR A 133 11.98 24.85 -9.33
N GLU A 134 11.23 25.89 -9.03
CA GLU A 134 10.52 26.12 -7.76
C GLU A 134 9.61 24.94 -7.38
N VAL A 135 8.81 24.45 -8.32
CA VAL A 135 7.89 23.32 -8.09
C VAL A 135 8.61 21.96 -7.98
N ARG A 136 9.89 21.91 -8.34
CA ARG A 136 10.73 20.69 -8.28
C ARG A 136 11.57 20.62 -7.03
N ASP A 137 11.74 21.76 -6.36
CA ASP A 137 12.55 21.87 -5.15
C ASP A 137 11.86 21.22 -3.95
N VAL A 138 12.66 20.88 -2.94
CA VAL A 138 12.16 20.36 -1.68
C VAL A 138 11.71 21.54 -0.81
N HIS A 139 10.40 21.63 -0.59
CA HIS A 139 9.81 22.64 0.28
C HIS A 139 9.89 22.22 1.76
N PRO A 140 10.08 23.14 2.71
CA PRO A 140 10.13 22.80 4.15
C PRO A 140 8.89 22.05 4.68
N THR A 141 7.70 22.25 4.08
CA THR A 141 6.48 21.55 4.43
C THR A 141 6.45 20.08 3.97
N HIS A 142 7.39 19.66 3.11
CA HIS A 142 7.55 18.26 2.72
C HIS A 142 7.98 17.37 3.88
N PHE A 143 8.51 17.95 4.94
CA PHE A 143 8.98 17.24 6.11
C PHE A 143 7.92 16.31 6.69
N GLY A 144 8.24 15.02 6.78
CA GLY A 144 7.33 13.97 7.25
C GLY A 144 6.14 13.64 6.33
N ARG A 145 6.04 14.25 5.14
CA ARG A 145 4.94 14.07 4.18
C ARG A 145 5.42 13.51 2.86
N ILE A 146 6.45 14.10 2.28
CA ILE A 146 7.04 13.71 0.99
C ILE A 146 8.53 13.41 1.22
N CYS A 147 9.01 12.29 0.70
CA CYS A 147 10.42 11.94 0.77
C CYS A 147 11.27 12.93 -0.04
N PRO A 148 12.31 13.54 0.55
CA PRO A 148 13.17 14.47 -0.17
C PRO A 148 14.17 13.78 -1.11
N ILE A 149 14.36 12.48 -0.97
CA ILE A 149 15.39 11.69 -1.68
C ILE A 149 14.80 10.94 -2.87
N GLU A 150 13.66 10.28 -2.70
CA GLU A 150 13.09 9.41 -3.72
C GLU A 150 12.36 10.21 -4.79
N THR A 151 13.01 10.39 -5.94
CA THR A 151 12.45 10.99 -7.15
C THR A 151 13.11 10.37 -8.37
N PRO A 152 12.45 10.30 -9.55
CA PRO A 152 13.11 9.88 -10.78
C PRO A 152 14.23 10.83 -11.18
N GLU A 153 15.23 10.30 -11.86
CA GLU A 153 16.26 11.09 -12.53
C GLU A 153 15.76 11.60 -13.89
N GLY A 154 16.25 12.76 -14.33
CA GLY A 154 15.94 13.34 -15.63
C GLY A 154 14.74 14.31 -15.62
N PRO A 155 13.92 14.36 -16.70
CA PRO A 155 12.91 15.41 -16.90
C PRO A 155 11.79 15.42 -15.85
N ASN A 156 11.56 14.32 -15.16
CA ASN A 156 10.52 14.15 -14.15
C ASN A 156 11.02 14.40 -12.72
N ALA A 157 12.30 14.75 -12.54
CA ALA A 157 12.86 15.01 -11.22
C ALA A 157 12.07 16.11 -10.49
N GLY A 158 11.68 15.86 -9.24
CA GLY A 158 10.87 16.75 -8.43
C GLY A 158 9.37 16.81 -8.78
N LEU A 159 8.95 16.34 -9.97
CA LEU A 159 7.53 16.29 -10.37
C LEU A 159 6.83 14.99 -9.98
N ILE A 160 7.61 13.95 -9.78
CA ILE A 160 7.14 12.66 -9.26
C ILE A 160 7.89 12.41 -7.97
N ALA A 161 7.15 12.30 -6.88
CA ALA A 161 7.66 12.12 -5.55
C ALA A 161 7.02 10.89 -4.90
N SER A 162 7.54 10.48 -3.76
CA SER A 162 7.02 9.37 -2.98
C SER A 162 6.54 9.84 -1.61
N LEU A 163 5.44 9.23 -1.16
CA LEU A 163 4.87 9.47 0.16
C LEU A 163 5.84 8.99 1.25
N ALA A 164 6.07 9.81 2.27
CA ALA A 164 6.85 9.40 3.43
C ALA A 164 6.19 8.23 4.19
N VAL A 165 6.97 7.43 4.92
CA VAL A 165 6.52 6.18 5.56
C VAL A 165 5.28 6.40 6.42
N CYS A 166 5.31 7.40 7.30
CA CYS A 166 4.25 7.65 8.29
C CYS A 166 3.16 8.62 7.80
N ALA A 167 3.30 9.19 6.61
CA ALA A 167 2.36 10.19 6.09
C ALA A 167 1.01 9.56 5.75
N ARG A 168 -0.05 10.32 5.99
CA ARG A 168 -1.44 9.98 5.66
C ARG A 168 -2.13 11.12 4.93
N LEU A 169 -3.26 10.83 4.33
CA LEU A 169 -4.14 11.84 3.74
C LEU A 169 -5.34 12.04 4.65
N ASP A 170 -5.69 13.30 4.87
CA ASP A 170 -6.94 13.66 5.54
C ASP A 170 -8.17 13.48 4.62
N ASP A 171 -9.36 13.79 5.12
CA ASP A 171 -10.61 13.70 4.36
C ASP A 171 -10.69 14.72 3.22
N PHE A 172 -9.89 15.78 3.25
CA PHE A 172 -9.83 16.83 2.25
C PHE A 172 -8.75 16.58 1.19
N GLY A 173 -7.84 15.63 1.43
CA GLY A 173 -6.74 15.28 0.55
C GLY A 173 -5.43 15.98 0.88
N PHE A 174 -5.32 16.64 2.04
CA PHE A 174 -4.04 17.20 2.51
C PHE A 174 -3.18 16.12 3.14
N LEU A 175 -1.87 16.27 2.96
CA LEU A 175 -0.88 15.38 3.56
C LEU A 175 -0.70 15.73 5.04
N THR A 176 -0.84 14.72 5.89
CA THR A 176 -0.66 14.82 7.34
C THR A 176 0.48 13.95 7.79
N THR A 177 1.15 14.35 8.87
CA THR A 177 2.26 13.63 9.48
C THR A 177 2.00 13.46 10.98
N PRO A 178 2.43 12.33 11.59
CA PRO A 178 2.17 12.06 12.99
C PRO A 178 3.19 12.74 13.89
N PHE A 179 2.72 13.26 15.02
CA PHE A 179 3.56 13.78 16.11
C PHE A 179 3.03 13.32 17.47
N LYS A 180 3.91 13.30 18.45
CA LYS A 180 3.57 13.14 19.86
C LYS A 180 3.65 14.50 20.55
N ALA A 181 2.64 14.83 21.35
CA ALA A 181 2.67 16.02 22.17
C ALA A 181 3.71 15.88 23.30
N LEU A 182 4.44 16.96 23.59
CA LEU A 182 5.40 17.01 24.68
C LEU A 182 4.81 17.81 25.84
N ASN A 183 4.42 17.10 26.91
CA ASN A 183 3.88 17.71 28.12
C ASN A 183 4.94 17.67 29.22
N GLU A 184 5.36 18.85 29.72
CA GLU A 184 6.35 18.97 30.81
C GLU A 184 7.68 18.22 30.56
N GLY A 185 8.10 18.10 29.31
CA GLY A 185 9.34 17.42 28.92
C GLY A 185 9.21 15.91 28.76
N LYS A 186 7.99 15.34 28.77
CA LYS A 186 7.72 13.95 28.51
C LYS A 186 6.73 13.82 27.34
N ALA A 187 7.03 12.94 26.38
CA ALA A 187 6.15 12.68 25.25
C ALA A 187 4.91 11.89 25.70
N ASP A 188 3.75 12.29 25.19
CA ASP A 188 2.50 11.55 25.34
C ASP A 188 2.55 10.26 24.49
N ASP A 189 1.79 9.25 24.90
CA ASP A 189 1.64 8.01 24.13
C ASP A 189 0.71 8.20 22.92
N ALA A 190 -0.16 9.20 22.98
CA ALA A 190 -1.10 9.51 21.89
C ALA A 190 -0.37 10.10 20.66
N VAL A 191 -0.65 9.52 19.49
CA VAL A 191 -0.13 9.99 18.20
C VAL A 191 -1.21 10.80 17.51
N ASN A 192 -0.92 12.07 17.23
CA ASN A 192 -1.81 12.99 16.53
C ASN A 192 -1.27 13.32 15.15
N TYR A 193 -2.16 13.41 14.15
CA TYR A 193 -1.81 13.76 12.78
C TYR A 193 -2.10 15.22 12.51
N PHE A 194 -1.12 15.94 11.97
CA PHE A 194 -1.23 17.36 11.66
C PHE A 194 -0.98 17.59 10.15
N ASP A 195 -1.79 18.46 9.56
CA ASP A 195 -1.51 19.03 8.25
C ASP A 195 -0.40 20.12 8.35
N ALA A 196 0.07 20.63 7.20
CA ALA A 196 1.17 21.59 7.18
C ALA A 196 0.80 22.92 7.85
N LEU A 197 -0.44 23.40 7.69
CA LEU A 197 -0.91 24.66 8.30
C LEU A 197 -1.09 24.56 9.82
N GLN A 198 -1.48 23.39 10.29
CA GLN A 198 -1.61 23.13 11.72
C GLN A 198 -0.25 23.04 12.39
N GLU A 199 0.72 22.37 11.72
CA GLU A 199 2.07 22.18 12.22
C GLU A 199 2.82 23.50 12.44
N GLU A 200 2.60 24.51 11.60
CA GLU A 200 3.24 25.84 11.72
C GLU A 200 3.00 26.54 13.05
N LYS A 201 1.93 26.18 13.74
CA LYS A 201 1.57 26.77 15.04
C LYS A 201 2.39 26.21 16.21
N PHE A 202 3.16 25.17 15.97
CA PHE A 202 3.85 24.41 17.01
C PHE A 202 5.36 24.41 16.79
N VAL A 203 6.08 24.30 17.87
CA VAL A 203 7.53 24.06 17.89
C VAL A 203 7.75 22.55 17.89
N VAL A 204 8.40 22.06 16.83
CA VAL A 204 8.61 20.63 16.60
C VAL A 204 10.07 20.26 16.82
N SER A 205 10.34 19.26 17.64
CA SER A 205 11.66 18.66 17.80
C SER A 205 11.80 17.39 16.95
N PRO A 206 12.98 17.10 16.39
CA PRO A 206 13.31 15.80 15.84
C PRO A 206 13.12 14.68 16.86
N TYR A 207 13.02 13.45 16.36
CA TYR A 207 12.96 12.30 17.26
C TYR A 207 14.25 12.18 18.07
N ASP A 208 14.12 12.19 19.38
CA ASP A 208 15.17 11.86 20.33
C ASP A 208 14.60 10.93 21.40
N SER A 209 15.21 9.76 21.55
CA SER A 209 14.79 8.78 22.53
C SER A 209 14.90 9.26 23.97
N LEU A 210 15.80 10.20 24.25
CA LEU A 210 15.97 10.80 25.59
C LEU A 210 14.84 11.79 25.88
N ILE A 211 14.48 12.63 24.91
CA ILE A 211 13.33 13.56 25.01
C ILE A 211 12.03 12.76 25.19
N VAL A 212 11.82 11.77 24.33
CA VAL A 212 10.60 10.93 24.38
C VAL A 212 10.45 10.25 25.74
N LYS A 213 11.54 9.82 26.37
CA LYS A 213 11.56 9.18 27.70
C LYS A 213 11.58 10.16 28.88
N GLY A 214 11.57 11.48 28.61
CA GLY A 214 11.63 12.52 29.63
C GLY A 214 12.94 12.54 30.45
N LYS A 215 14.06 12.14 29.84
CA LYS A 215 15.38 12.07 30.46
C LYS A 215 16.25 13.31 30.22
N VAL A 216 15.83 14.20 29.33
CA VAL A 216 16.56 15.43 29.03
C VAL A 216 16.18 16.50 30.06
N PRO A 217 17.15 17.25 30.62
CA PRO A 217 16.87 18.39 31.50
C PRO A 217 15.96 19.41 30.80
N LYS A 218 14.98 19.94 31.52
CA LYS A 218 13.98 20.88 30.97
C LYS A 218 14.59 22.18 30.41
N GLU A 219 15.76 22.56 30.90
CA GLU A 219 16.49 23.75 30.52
C GLU A 219 17.49 23.55 29.38
N GLU A 220 17.72 22.30 28.99
CA GLU A 220 18.64 21.97 27.91
C GLU A 220 18.10 22.44 26.56
N GLN A 221 18.99 22.99 25.75
CA GLN A 221 18.66 23.44 24.40
C GLN A 221 18.79 22.28 23.40
N VAL A 222 17.72 22.05 22.69
CA VAL A 222 17.65 20.99 21.66
C VAL A 222 17.30 21.62 20.30
N PRO A 223 17.76 21.03 19.20
CA PRO A 223 17.40 21.50 17.88
C PRO A 223 15.89 21.34 17.67
N CYS A 224 15.25 22.34 17.12
CA CYS A 224 13.84 22.33 16.81
C CYS A 224 13.52 23.10 15.54
N LYS A 225 12.40 22.76 14.94
CA LYS A 225 11.79 23.45 13.81
C LYS A 225 10.71 24.37 14.38
N ALA A 226 10.79 25.65 14.07
CA ALA A 226 9.81 26.63 14.49
C ALA A 226 9.46 27.57 13.33
N PHE A 227 8.27 28.14 13.39
CA PHE A 227 7.84 29.15 12.44
C PHE A 227 8.13 30.56 13.06
N VAL A 228 9.05 31.28 12.44
CA VAL A 228 9.50 32.60 12.93
C VAL A 228 9.38 33.61 11.79
N GLY A 229 8.62 34.68 12.00
CA GLY A 229 8.51 35.78 11.03
C GLY A 229 7.84 35.43 9.71
N GLY A 230 7.15 34.30 9.61
CA GLY A 230 6.52 33.83 8.37
C GLY A 230 7.33 32.77 7.61
N GLU A 231 8.50 32.41 8.12
CA GLU A 231 9.36 31.35 7.52
C GLU A 231 9.65 30.25 8.53
N GLN A 232 9.89 29.04 8.03
CA GLN A 232 10.31 27.92 8.85
C GLN A 232 11.81 27.98 9.07
N GLU A 233 12.21 28.02 10.34
CA GLU A 233 13.62 28.05 10.74
C GLU A 233 13.96 26.87 11.65
N PHE A 234 15.18 26.35 11.48
CA PHE A 234 15.81 25.44 12.43
C PHE A 234 16.54 26.22 13.48
N THR A 235 16.13 26.13 14.73
CA THR A 235 16.67 26.89 15.86
C THR A 235 16.83 25.97 17.07
N TYR A 236 17.52 26.47 18.10
CA TYR A 236 17.67 25.77 19.37
C TYR A 236 16.73 26.38 20.40
N LYS A 237 15.88 25.57 21.01
CA LYS A 237 14.98 26.01 22.09
C LYS A 237 15.08 25.07 23.28
N THR A 238 14.68 25.54 24.46
CA THR A 238 14.62 24.72 25.66
C THR A 238 13.52 23.66 25.54
N VAL A 239 13.70 22.47 26.13
CA VAL A 239 12.73 21.35 26.11
C VAL A 239 11.35 21.81 26.55
N ASN A 240 11.24 22.74 27.49
CA ASN A 240 9.94 23.26 27.95
C ASN A 240 9.16 24.07 26.89
N SER A 241 9.84 24.58 25.87
CA SER A 241 9.24 25.38 24.79
C SER A 241 8.92 24.57 23.53
N ILE A 242 9.04 23.24 23.60
CA ILE A 242 8.73 22.32 22.52
C ILE A 242 7.34 21.78 22.74
N ASP A 243 6.51 21.85 21.70
CA ASP A 243 5.12 21.37 21.74
C ASP A 243 4.99 19.93 21.24
N LEU A 244 5.75 19.61 20.18
CA LEU A 244 5.62 18.34 19.46
C LEU A 244 6.98 17.67 19.23
N VAL A 245 6.98 16.34 19.26
CA VAL A 245 8.16 15.51 18.94
C VAL A 245 7.79 14.51 17.85
N GLN A 246 8.72 14.25 16.93
CA GLN A 246 8.58 13.22 15.90
C GLN A 246 8.38 11.84 16.52
N VAL A 247 7.61 11.00 15.83
CA VAL A 247 7.34 9.62 16.28
C VAL A 247 8.52 8.69 15.99
N SER A 248 9.22 8.90 14.88
CA SER A 248 10.32 8.05 14.43
C SER A 248 11.30 8.83 13.55
N PRO A 249 12.59 8.47 13.53
CA PRO A 249 13.56 9.02 12.57
C PRO A 249 13.19 8.74 11.11
N LEU A 250 12.50 7.61 10.84
CA LEU A 250 12.07 7.20 9.51
C LEU A 250 10.90 8.02 8.96
N GLN A 251 10.34 8.92 9.76
CA GLN A 251 9.16 9.72 9.39
C GLN A 251 9.37 10.57 8.14
N MET A 252 10.62 11.04 7.90
CA MET A 252 10.94 11.96 6.80
C MET A 252 11.08 11.29 5.44
N ILE A 253 11.34 10.00 5.39
CA ILE A 253 11.77 9.28 4.20
C ILE A 253 10.70 8.29 3.71
N SER A 254 10.80 7.88 2.45
CA SER A 254 9.92 6.87 1.84
C SER A 254 10.31 5.46 2.27
N VAL A 255 9.45 4.48 1.93
CA VAL A 255 9.71 3.07 2.23
C VAL A 255 11.00 2.59 1.58
N ALA A 256 11.24 2.91 0.31
CA ALA A 256 12.45 2.48 -0.38
C ALA A 256 13.72 3.12 0.21
N ALA A 257 13.67 4.41 0.55
CA ALA A 257 14.80 5.08 1.22
C ALA A 257 15.04 4.53 2.63
N SER A 258 14.00 4.12 3.34
CA SER A 258 14.11 3.57 4.70
C SER A 258 14.76 2.18 4.77
N LEU A 259 14.90 1.51 3.63
CA LEU A 259 15.61 0.22 3.52
C LEU A 259 17.13 0.37 3.35
N ILE A 260 17.64 1.59 3.17
CA ILE A 260 19.08 1.84 3.03
C ILE A 260 19.69 1.92 4.44
N PRO A 261 20.56 0.96 4.82
CA PRO A 261 21.26 1.04 6.11
C PRO A 261 22.28 2.20 6.09
N PHE A 262 22.41 2.89 7.23
CA PHE A 262 23.32 4.03 7.38
C PHE A 262 23.08 5.19 6.40
N LEU A 263 21.81 5.39 6.03
CA LEU A 263 21.41 6.45 5.08
C LEU A 263 21.95 7.84 5.44
N GLU A 264 22.07 8.14 6.72
CA GLU A 264 22.58 9.41 7.24
C GLU A 264 24.06 9.68 6.88
N HIS A 265 24.80 8.67 6.47
CA HIS A 265 26.20 8.78 6.05
C HIS A 265 26.36 8.91 4.53
N ASP A 266 25.27 8.72 3.77
CA ASP A 266 25.29 8.78 2.32
C ASP A 266 24.95 10.17 1.80
N ASP A 267 25.57 10.58 0.68
CA ASP A 267 25.15 11.76 -0.06
C ASP A 267 23.76 11.55 -0.65
N ALA A 268 22.93 12.61 -0.65
CA ALA A 268 21.56 12.56 -1.13
C ALA A 268 21.46 12.05 -2.59
N ASN A 269 22.40 12.43 -3.45
CA ASN A 269 22.43 11.98 -4.85
C ASN A 269 22.65 10.46 -4.96
N ARG A 270 23.54 9.90 -4.14
CA ARG A 270 23.81 8.46 -4.12
C ARG A 270 22.66 7.68 -3.48
N ALA A 271 22.05 8.21 -2.44
CA ALA A 271 20.85 7.65 -1.83
C ALA A 271 19.68 7.60 -2.83
N LEU A 272 19.48 8.64 -3.63
CA LEU A 272 18.48 8.68 -4.71
C LEU A 272 18.73 7.57 -5.74
N MET A 273 19.96 7.42 -6.22
CA MET A 273 20.33 6.35 -7.17
C MET A 273 20.08 4.96 -6.54
N GLY A 274 20.51 4.74 -5.30
CA GLY A 274 20.30 3.50 -4.56
C GLY A 274 18.83 3.14 -4.40
N THR A 275 18.01 4.11 -4.04
CA THR A 275 16.55 3.95 -3.91
C THR A 275 15.91 3.55 -5.23
N ASN A 276 16.32 4.19 -6.34
CA ASN A 276 15.84 3.85 -7.66
C ASN A 276 16.30 2.44 -8.11
N MET A 277 17.56 2.04 -7.80
CA MET A 277 18.09 0.73 -8.13
C MET A 277 17.44 -0.42 -7.35
N GLN A 278 17.09 -0.24 -6.08
CA GLN A 278 16.35 -1.26 -5.29
C GLN A 278 15.04 -1.68 -5.99
N ARG A 279 14.34 -0.76 -6.63
CA ARG A 279 13.10 -1.05 -7.37
C ARG A 279 13.31 -1.87 -8.64
N GLN A 280 14.52 -1.92 -9.17
CA GLN A 280 14.89 -2.66 -10.38
C GLN A 280 15.43 -4.07 -10.09
N ALA A 281 15.61 -4.43 -8.83
CA ALA A 281 16.14 -5.73 -8.42
C ALA A 281 15.23 -6.87 -8.88
N VAL A 282 15.76 -7.78 -9.69
CA VAL A 282 15.03 -8.95 -10.18
C VAL A 282 14.93 -10.01 -9.09
N PRO A 283 13.76 -10.60 -8.83
CA PRO A 283 13.63 -11.70 -7.88
C PRO A 283 14.49 -12.90 -8.26
N LEU A 284 15.35 -13.32 -7.35
CA LEU A 284 16.22 -14.47 -7.55
C LEU A 284 15.53 -15.77 -7.12
N LEU A 285 16.04 -16.90 -7.62
CA LEU A 285 15.56 -18.23 -7.23
C LEU A 285 15.79 -18.50 -5.75
N ASN A 286 16.98 -18.12 -5.25
CA ASN A 286 17.34 -18.20 -3.84
C ASN A 286 17.80 -16.81 -3.38
N THR A 287 17.08 -16.20 -2.48
CA THR A 287 17.38 -14.89 -1.89
C THR A 287 17.90 -15.04 -0.47
N GLU A 288 18.62 -14.05 0.01
CA GLU A 288 19.08 -13.95 1.39
C GLU A 288 18.61 -12.62 1.99
N PRO A 289 18.16 -12.62 3.26
CA PRO A 289 17.87 -11.37 3.95
C PRO A 289 19.17 -10.56 4.13
N PRO A 290 19.08 -9.23 4.19
CA PRO A 290 20.27 -8.42 4.42
C PRO A 290 20.87 -8.71 5.80
N ILE A 291 22.21 -8.83 5.88
CA ILE A 291 22.92 -9.06 7.16
C ILE A 291 22.72 -7.85 8.08
N VAL A 292 22.76 -6.63 7.51
CA VAL A 292 22.46 -5.38 8.21
C VAL A 292 21.15 -4.83 7.64
N GLY A 293 20.09 -4.91 8.42
CA GLY A 293 18.77 -4.42 8.08
C GLY A 293 18.41 -3.16 8.86
N THR A 294 17.34 -2.50 8.43
CA THR A 294 16.78 -1.31 9.09
C THR A 294 15.56 -1.62 9.96
N GLY A 295 15.04 -2.85 9.91
CA GLY A 295 13.82 -3.29 10.57
C GLY A 295 12.53 -2.99 9.79
N VAL A 296 12.63 -2.35 8.64
CA VAL A 296 11.48 -2.04 7.76
C VAL A 296 11.19 -3.19 6.81
N GLU A 297 12.14 -4.10 6.59
CA GLU A 297 12.08 -5.19 5.62
C GLU A 297 10.87 -6.10 5.81
N TYR A 298 10.57 -6.45 7.06
CA TYR A 298 9.40 -7.27 7.40
C TYR A 298 8.09 -6.54 7.06
N HIS A 299 8.00 -5.26 7.43
CA HIS A 299 6.80 -4.46 7.14
C HIS A 299 6.62 -4.24 5.64
N ALA A 300 7.70 -3.97 4.90
CA ALA A 300 7.66 -3.80 3.45
C ALA A 300 7.21 -5.07 2.73
N ALA A 301 7.70 -6.24 3.14
CA ALA A 301 7.29 -7.53 2.58
C ALA A 301 5.79 -7.80 2.83
N ARG A 302 5.33 -7.60 4.06
CA ARG A 302 3.94 -7.82 4.44
C ARG A 302 2.99 -6.85 3.74
N ASP A 303 3.29 -5.56 3.76
CA ASP A 303 2.40 -4.51 3.25
C ASP A 303 2.36 -4.46 1.71
N SER A 304 3.35 -5.05 1.02
CA SER A 304 3.29 -5.28 -0.43
C SER A 304 2.20 -6.29 -0.83
N GLY A 305 1.82 -7.19 0.09
CA GLY A 305 0.85 -8.26 -0.16
C GLY A 305 1.42 -9.46 -0.92
N THR A 306 2.72 -9.53 -1.12
CA THR A 306 3.38 -10.66 -1.81
C THR A 306 3.60 -11.85 -0.91
N VAL A 307 3.84 -11.63 0.38
CA VAL A 307 3.85 -12.68 1.40
C VAL A 307 2.43 -13.01 1.86
N LEU A 308 2.21 -14.25 2.17
CA LEU A 308 0.92 -14.71 2.68
C LEU A 308 0.95 -14.69 4.20
N VAL A 309 -0.02 -14.01 4.81
CA VAL A 309 -0.14 -13.91 6.27
C VAL A 309 -1.40 -14.59 6.78
N SER A 310 -1.32 -15.16 7.97
CA SER A 310 -2.48 -15.74 8.64
C SER A 310 -3.46 -14.65 9.05
N ARG A 311 -4.76 -14.83 8.76
CA ARG A 311 -5.81 -13.87 9.17
C ARG A 311 -6.16 -13.98 10.64
N TYR A 312 -6.10 -15.20 11.17
CA TYR A 312 -6.48 -15.52 12.53
C TYR A 312 -5.44 -16.45 13.15
N PRO A 313 -5.26 -16.44 14.47
CA PRO A 313 -4.40 -17.40 15.14
C PRO A 313 -4.99 -18.80 15.03
N GLY A 314 -4.13 -19.81 15.00
CA GLY A 314 -4.58 -21.18 14.88
C GLY A 314 -3.44 -22.17 14.65
N LYS A 315 -3.83 -23.41 14.41
CA LYS A 315 -2.90 -24.53 14.17
C LYS A 315 -2.93 -24.99 12.71
N VAL A 316 -1.76 -25.13 12.12
CA VAL A 316 -1.59 -25.62 10.76
C VAL A 316 -1.96 -27.09 10.68
N THR A 317 -3.00 -27.41 9.90
CA THR A 317 -3.51 -28.79 9.74
C THR A 317 -3.01 -29.47 8.47
N TYR A 318 -2.72 -28.67 7.42
CA TYR A 318 -2.26 -29.18 6.14
C TYR A 318 -1.37 -28.18 5.43
N VAL A 319 -0.29 -28.67 4.82
CA VAL A 319 0.63 -27.88 4.00
C VAL A 319 1.05 -28.71 2.79
N ASP A 320 0.91 -28.14 1.62
CA ASP A 320 1.53 -28.62 0.38
C ASP A 320 2.08 -27.44 -0.45
N ALA A 321 2.51 -27.74 -1.68
CA ALA A 321 3.06 -26.71 -2.55
C ALA A 321 2.01 -25.69 -3.05
N GLU A 322 0.73 -26.01 -3.01
CA GLU A 322 -0.36 -25.21 -3.60
C GLU A 322 -1.24 -24.55 -2.56
N LYS A 323 -1.32 -25.12 -1.34
CA LYS A 323 -2.22 -24.61 -0.31
C LYS A 323 -1.77 -24.90 1.12
N ILE A 324 -2.22 -24.05 2.03
CA ILE A 324 -2.05 -24.19 3.47
C ILE A 324 -3.44 -24.14 4.10
N ARG A 325 -3.73 -25.06 5.05
CA ARG A 325 -4.95 -25.02 5.87
C ARG A 325 -4.60 -24.78 7.32
N ILE A 326 -5.30 -23.83 7.92
CA ILE A 326 -5.13 -23.44 9.32
C ILE A 326 -6.47 -23.58 10.02
N ARG A 327 -6.49 -24.41 11.07
CA ARG A 327 -7.64 -24.51 11.97
C ARG A 327 -7.57 -23.35 12.94
N ARG A 328 -8.58 -22.47 12.89
CA ARG A 328 -8.65 -21.31 13.79
C ARG A 328 -8.73 -21.75 15.25
N ASP A 329 -8.12 -20.93 16.11
CA ASP A 329 -8.35 -21.08 17.54
C ASP A 329 -9.83 -20.88 17.87
N PRO A 330 -10.38 -21.67 18.81
CA PRO A 330 -11.79 -21.60 19.18
C PRO A 330 -12.28 -20.19 19.53
N GLU A 331 -11.45 -19.37 20.15
CA GLU A 331 -11.80 -18.00 20.58
C GLU A 331 -12.15 -17.08 19.41
N TYR A 332 -11.59 -17.33 18.24
CA TYR A 332 -11.80 -16.55 17.01
C TYR A 332 -12.88 -17.12 16.09
N CYS A 333 -13.66 -18.09 16.60
CA CYS A 333 -14.80 -18.63 15.91
C CYS A 333 -16.10 -18.02 16.47
N PRO A 334 -17.07 -17.63 15.61
CA PRO A 334 -18.31 -17.04 16.09
C PRO A 334 -19.10 -18.02 16.93
N VAL A 335 -19.55 -17.53 18.08
CA VAL A 335 -20.49 -18.26 18.97
C VAL A 335 -21.90 -18.05 18.45
N GLN A 336 -22.69 -19.11 18.43
CA GLN A 336 -24.08 -19.10 17.98
C GLN A 336 -24.95 -19.77 19.06
N ASP A 337 -26.09 -19.16 19.34
CA ASP A 337 -27.14 -19.81 20.12
C ASP A 337 -27.91 -20.75 19.20
N LEU A 338 -27.89 -22.03 19.52
CA LEU A 338 -28.54 -23.08 18.74
C LEU A 338 -29.79 -23.55 19.50
N PRO A 339 -30.98 -23.30 18.95
CA PRO A 339 -32.21 -23.78 19.55
C PRO A 339 -32.37 -25.30 19.33
N PRO A 340 -33.13 -26.00 20.20
CA PRO A 340 -33.30 -27.45 20.14
C PRO A 340 -33.73 -28.00 18.77
N GLU A 341 -34.54 -27.22 18.05
CA GLU A 341 -35.03 -27.57 16.70
C GLU A 341 -33.92 -27.73 15.64
N ARG A 342 -32.74 -27.18 15.91
CA ARG A 342 -31.57 -27.16 15.01
C ARG A 342 -30.41 -28.03 15.51
N PHE A 343 -30.55 -28.77 16.57
CA PHE A 343 -29.47 -29.61 17.11
C PHE A 343 -28.91 -30.59 16.08
N THR A 344 -29.76 -31.14 15.20
CA THR A 344 -29.34 -32.06 14.12
C THR A 344 -28.36 -31.42 13.13
N GLN A 345 -28.33 -30.07 13.06
CA GLN A 345 -27.42 -29.33 12.17
C GLN A 345 -26.06 -29.03 12.84
N ALA A 346 -25.90 -29.38 14.11
CA ALA A 346 -24.74 -29.04 14.91
C ALA A 346 -23.61 -30.07 14.86
N VAL A 347 -23.68 -31.06 13.98
CA VAL A 347 -22.59 -32.04 13.81
C VAL A 347 -21.27 -31.29 13.49
N GLY A 348 -20.22 -31.55 14.30
CA GLY A 348 -18.92 -30.92 14.16
C GLY A 348 -18.81 -29.53 14.82
N TYR A 349 -19.84 -29.07 15.54
CA TYR A 349 -19.76 -27.88 16.37
C TYR A 349 -19.18 -28.23 17.76
N THR A 350 -18.58 -27.25 18.42
CA THR A 350 -18.01 -27.41 19.76
C THR A 350 -18.83 -26.62 20.76
N LEU A 351 -19.11 -27.19 21.93
CA LEU A 351 -19.82 -26.52 23.03
C LEU A 351 -18.95 -25.41 23.63
N VAL A 352 -19.56 -24.26 23.92
CA VAL A 352 -18.90 -23.12 24.54
C VAL A 352 -19.03 -23.16 26.06
N GLU A 353 -20.08 -23.75 26.58
CA GLU A 353 -20.41 -23.86 28.00
C GLU A 353 -20.82 -25.30 28.32
N ASP A 354 -20.76 -25.68 29.59
CA ASP A 354 -21.27 -26.95 30.06
C ASP A 354 -22.79 -27.01 29.88
N VAL A 355 -23.29 -28.09 29.32
CA VAL A 355 -24.72 -28.31 29.16
C VAL A 355 -25.24 -29.23 30.25
N SER A 356 -26.22 -28.76 31.00
CA SER A 356 -26.88 -29.53 32.07
C SER A 356 -28.15 -30.18 31.56
N GLY A 357 -28.40 -31.40 31.97
CA GLY A 357 -29.65 -32.10 31.72
C GLY A 357 -30.79 -31.64 32.63
N ARG A 358 -32.02 -32.10 32.35
CA ARG A 358 -33.24 -31.81 33.17
C ARG A 358 -33.11 -32.12 34.65
N SER A 359 -32.18 -32.96 35.04
CA SER A 359 -31.88 -33.32 36.44
C SER A 359 -30.83 -32.43 37.13
N GLY A 360 -30.30 -31.41 36.43
CA GLY A 360 -29.25 -30.53 36.94
C GLY A 360 -27.83 -31.13 36.92
N SER A 361 -27.65 -32.34 36.45
CA SER A 361 -26.33 -32.94 36.24
C SER A 361 -25.72 -32.50 34.90
N THR A 362 -24.40 -32.27 34.86
CA THR A 362 -23.68 -31.95 33.61
C THR A 362 -23.84 -33.12 32.64
N LEU A 363 -24.48 -32.85 31.50
CA LEU A 363 -24.71 -33.80 30.43
C LEU A 363 -23.54 -33.91 29.48
N LEU A 364 -23.01 -32.73 29.09
CA LEU A 364 -21.85 -32.56 28.23
C LEU A 364 -20.99 -31.40 28.76
N SER A 365 -19.69 -31.60 28.76
CA SER A 365 -18.75 -30.58 29.22
C SER A 365 -18.42 -29.58 28.09
N LYS A 366 -18.00 -28.40 28.47
CA LYS A 366 -17.40 -27.40 27.58
C LYS A 366 -16.32 -28.04 26.71
N ASP A 367 -16.17 -27.51 25.49
CA ASP A 367 -15.21 -27.92 24.45
C ASP A 367 -15.46 -29.34 23.89
N THR A 368 -16.59 -29.98 24.21
CA THR A 368 -17.02 -31.22 23.58
C THR A 368 -17.44 -30.97 22.16
N VAL A 369 -16.89 -31.76 21.22
CA VAL A 369 -17.31 -31.74 19.80
C VAL A 369 -18.60 -32.55 19.66
N LEU A 370 -19.63 -31.95 19.10
CA LEU A 370 -20.93 -32.58 18.87
C LEU A 370 -20.85 -33.56 17.68
N ASP A 371 -20.95 -34.84 17.98
CA ASP A 371 -21.15 -35.89 17.02
C ASP A 371 -22.63 -36.36 17.00
N SER A 372 -22.99 -37.27 16.14
CA SER A 372 -24.37 -37.75 16.03
C SER A 372 -24.88 -38.35 17.32
N ALA A 373 -24.04 -39.03 18.11
CA ALA A 373 -24.44 -39.68 19.37
C ALA A 373 -24.64 -38.64 20.48
N THR A 374 -23.82 -37.59 20.57
CA THR A 374 -23.99 -36.49 21.50
C THR A 374 -25.23 -35.65 21.20
N ILE A 375 -25.57 -35.50 19.93
CA ILE A 375 -26.77 -34.78 19.47
C ILE A 375 -28.05 -35.57 19.82
N GLU A 376 -28.07 -36.86 19.67
CA GLU A 376 -29.21 -37.69 20.12
C GLU A 376 -29.42 -37.55 21.62
N ARG A 377 -28.35 -37.58 22.40
CA ARG A 377 -28.44 -37.35 23.87
C ARG A 377 -28.92 -35.93 24.22
N LEU A 378 -28.55 -34.91 23.45
CA LEU A 378 -29.06 -33.56 23.66
C LEU A 378 -30.55 -33.46 23.33
N LEU A 379 -31.02 -34.06 22.26
CA LEU A 379 -32.44 -34.08 21.86
C LEU A 379 -33.34 -34.74 22.92
N ASP A 380 -32.84 -35.77 23.60
CA ASP A 380 -33.60 -36.52 24.58
C ASP A 380 -33.63 -35.82 25.99
N LEU A 381 -32.57 -35.11 26.33
CA LEU A 381 -32.29 -34.68 27.73
C LEU A 381 -32.18 -33.20 27.94
N HIS A 382 -32.20 -32.34 26.88
CA HIS A 382 -32.04 -30.90 26.96
C HIS A 382 -33.03 -30.16 26.06
N ASP A 383 -33.77 -29.18 26.64
CA ASP A 383 -34.83 -28.44 25.91
C ASP A 383 -34.51 -26.95 25.69
N GLU A 384 -33.35 -26.48 26.15
CA GLU A 384 -32.95 -25.09 26.05
C GLU A 384 -31.94 -24.87 24.89
N ALA A 385 -31.77 -23.62 24.47
CA ALA A 385 -30.75 -23.28 23.46
C ALA A 385 -29.34 -23.48 24.05
N ILE A 386 -28.46 -24.07 23.27
CA ILE A 386 -27.06 -24.27 23.66
C ILE A 386 -26.17 -23.32 22.89
N LYS A 387 -25.09 -22.86 23.56
CA LYS A 387 -24.07 -22.04 22.90
C LYS A 387 -23.02 -22.93 22.25
N VAL A 388 -22.94 -22.84 20.95
CA VAL A 388 -22.00 -23.62 20.14
C VAL A 388 -21.14 -22.73 19.27
N ARG A 389 -19.96 -23.21 18.94
CA ARG A 389 -19.08 -22.61 17.92
C ARG A 389 -18.70 -23.64 16.89
N LYS A 390 -18.64 -23.23 15.62
CA LYS A 390 -18.10 -24.06 14.56
C LYS A 390 -16.64 -23.70 14.36
N ILE A 391 -15.73 -24.62 14.68
CA ILE A 391 -14.31 -24.44 14.38
C ILE A 391 -14.17 -24.38 12.87
N ARG A 392 -13.56 -23.31 12.39
CA ARG A 392 -13.34 -23.09 10.96
C ARG A 392 -11.91 -23.44 10.59
N GLU A 393 -11.74 -23.94 9.42
CA GLU A 393 -10.45 -24.06 8.75
C GLU A 393 -10.39 -22.99 7.65
N ASP A 394 -9.33 -22.18 7.68
CA ASP A 394 -9.02 -21.23 6.63
C ASP A 394 -8.09 -21.91 5.63
N GLU A 395 -8.46 -21.84 4.35
CA GLU A 395 -7.64 -22.33 3.26
C GLU A 395 -6.97 -21.14 2.58
N TYR A 396 -5.66 -21.23 2.39
CA TYR A 396 -4.81 -20.25 1.74
C TYR A 396 -4.18 -20.89 0.52
N GLU A 397 -4.52 -20.38 -0.66
CA GLU A 397 -3.95 -20.81 -1.94
C GLU A 397 -2.64 -20.07 -2.21
N LEU A 398 -1.65 -20.80 -2.72
CA LEU A 398 -0.32 -20.29 -3.05
C LEU A 398 -0.19 -20.03 -4.55
N SER A 399 0.23 -18.82 -4.92
CA SER A 399 0.55 -18.51 -6.32
C SER A 399 1.80 -19.26 -6.76
N LYS A 400 1.69 -20.03 -7.85
CA LYS A 400 2.78 -20.84 -8.38
C LYS A 400 3.16 -20.39 -9.79
N TYR A 401 4.41 -19.99 -9.97
CA TYR A 401 5.01 -19.65 -11.27
C TYR A 401 4.13 -18.74 -12.14
N SER A 402 3.44 -17.79 -11.51
CA SER A 402 2.66 -16.82 -12.25
C SER A 402 3.55 -15.70 -12.79
N ARG A 403 3.14 -15.15 -13.92
CA ARG A 403 3.85 -14.08 -14.59
C ARG A 403 3.50 -12.73 -13.98
N SER A 404 4.50 -11.91 -13.64
CA SER A 404 4.29 -10.51 -13.31
C SER A 404 4.18 -9.63 -14.58
N ASN A 405 3.83 -8.37 -14.41
CA ASN A 405 3.76 -7.40 -15.51
C ASN A 405 5.08 -7.26 -16.29
N GLN A 406 6.21 -7.35 -15.60
CA GLN A 406 7.56 -7.26 -16.18
C GLN A 406 8.18 -8.65 -16.46
N CYS A 407 7.35 -9.67 -16.64
CA CYS A 407 7.78 -11.04 -16.94
C CYS A 407 8.61 -11.72 -15.85
N THR A 408 8.67 -11.18 -14.64
CA THR A 408 9.30 -11.84 -13.52
C THR A 408 8.41 -12.95 -12.95
N CYS A 409 9.01 -13.94 -12.28
CA CYS A 409 8.29 -15.07 -11.73
C CYS A 409 7.74 -14.75 -10.35
N VAL A 410 6.44 -14.87 -10.17
CA VAL A 410 5.77 -14.85 -8.87
C VAL A 410 5.55 -16.29 -8.42
N ASN A 411 6.25 -16.70 -7.36
CA ASN A 411 6.14 -18.03 -6.79
C ASN A 411 6.16 -17.94 -5.27
N GLN A 412 5.09 -18.43 -4.63
CA GLN A 412 4.99 -18.47 -3.18
C GLN A 412 5.42 -19.83 -2.64
N LYS A 413 6.18 -19.81 -1.54
CA LYS A 413 6.72 -21.01 -0.87
C LYS A 413 6.26 -21.03 0.59
N PRO A 414 5.64 -22.13 1.09
CA PRO A 414 5.27 -22.21 2.50
C PRO A 414 6.54 -22.21 3.37
N ILE A 415 6.47 -21.49 4.49
CA ILE A 415 7.52 -21.48 5.52
C ILE A 415 7.11 -22.24 6.77
N VAL A 416 5.79 -22.45 6.97
CA VAL A 416 5.21 -23.18 8.08
C VAL A 416 5.16 -24.68 7.78
N ARG A 417 5.12 -25.49 8.84
CA ARG A 417 5.00 -26.94 8.77
C ARG A 417 3.67 -27.39 9.36
N MET A 418 3.24 -28.59 8.99
CA MET A 418 2.07 -29.20 9.60
C MET A 418 2.28 -29.39 11.11
N GLY A 419 1.33 -28.87 11.90
CA GLY A 419 1.35 -28.92 13.34
C GLY A 419 1.85 -27.63 14.01
N ASP A 420 2.42 -26.68 13.27
CA ASP A 420 2.86 -25.40 13.82
C ASP A 420 1.65 -24.58 14.31
N GLU A 421 1.85 -23.80 15.37
CA GLU A 421 0.92 -22.80 15.85
C GLU A 421 1.32 -21.44 15.27
N VAL A 422 0.36 -20.73 14.72
CA VAL A 422 0.58 -19.44 14.06
C VAL A 422 -0.28 -18.36 14.72
N GLU A 423 0.28 -17.17 14.84
CA GLU A 423 -0.43 -16.00 15.34
C GLU A 423 -1.17 -15.26 14.24
N ALA A 424 -2.05 -14.33 14.61
CA ALA A 424 -2.70 -13.46 13.64
C ALA A 424 -1.65 -12.50 13.00
N GLN A 425 -1.71 -12.33 11.69
CA GLN A 425 -0.77 -11.53 10.91
C GLN A 425 0.67 -12.10 10.82
N GLU A 426 0.89 -13.31 11.27
CA GLU A 426 2.15 -14.02 11.07
C GLU A 426 2.29 -14.50 9.61
N THR A 427 3.50 -14.41 9.08
CA THR A 427 3.78 -14.84 7.69
C THR A 427 3.82 -16.38 7.63
N ILE A 428 3.00 -16.95 6.74
CA ILE A 428 2.89 -18.41 6.53
C ILE A 428 3.51 -18.89 5.23
N ALA A 429 3.69 -17.98 4.25
CA ALA A 429 4.40 -18.30 3.01
C ALA A 429 5.17 -17.08 2.50
N ASP A 430 6.38 -17.33 2.02
CA ASP A 430 7.22 -16.35 1.32
C ASP A 430 6.76 -16.15 -0.13
N GLY A 431 6.95 -14.94 -0.64
CA GLY A 431 6.74 -14.57 -2.03
C GLY A 431 8.05 -14.38 -2.81
N PRO A 432 7.99 -13.76 -3.99
CA PRO A 432 9.19 -13.38 -4.73
C PRO A 432 10.01 -12.36 -3.94
N ALA A 433 11.34 -12.47 -4.00
CA ALA A 433 12.27 -11.58 -3.30
C ALA A 433 11.98 -11.41 -1.79
N THR A 434 11.53 -12.47 -1.13
CA THR A 434 11.36 -12.53 0.32
C THR A 434 11.98 -13.80 0.90
N ASN A 435 12.36 -13.75 2.16
CA ASN A 435 12.92 -14.88 2.90
C ASN A 435 12.51 -14.79 4.36
N ASN A 436 11.84 -15.81 4.88
CA ASN A 436 11.28 -15.87 6.23
C ASN A 436 10.43 -14.64 6.61
N GLY A 437 9.62 -14.14 5.66
CA GLY A 437 8.75 -12.99 5.85
C GLY A 437 9.44 -11.63 5.75
N GLU A 438 10.74 -11.58 5.51
CA GLU A 438 11.50 -10.35 5.31
C GLU A 438 11.79 -10.11 3.83
N LEU A 439 11.88 -8.84 3.44
CA LEU A 439 12.26 -8.45 2.08
C LEU A 439 13.74 -8.80 1.83
N ALA A 440 13.98 -9.58 0.80
CA ALA A 440 15.29 -10.07 0.39
C ALA A 440 15.48 -9.83 -1.12
N LEU A 441 15.97 -8.63 -1.48
CA LEU A 441 16.08 -8.20 -2.88
C LEU A 441 17.23 -8.87 -3.64
N GLY A 442 18.12 -9.59 -2.97
CA GLY A 442 19.28 -10.19 -3.61
C GLY A 442 20.01 -11.17 -2.72
N ARG A 443 21.34 -11.13 -2.79
CA ARG A 443 22.29 -11.99 -2.05
C ARG A 443 23.35 -11.14 -1.38
N ASN A 444 23.86 -11.60 -0.26
CA ASN A 444 24.99 -10.97 0.42
C ASN A 444 26.30 -11.43 -0.24
N ILE A 445 27.01 -10.51 -0.89
CA ILE A 445 28.23 -10.80 -1.67
C ILE A 445 29.42 -10.10 -1.05
N LEU A 446 30.52 -10.85 -0.85
CA LEU A 446 31.79 -10.28 -0.42
C LEU A 446 32.36 -9.41 -1.56
N THR A 447 32.55 -8.13 -1.27
CA THR A 447 32.97 -7.13 -2.25
C THR A 447 34.32 -6.54 -1.85
N ALA A 448 35.24 -6.40 -2.83
CA ALA A 448 36.48 -5.65 -2.66
C ALA A 448 36.38 -4.27 -3.33
N PHE A 449 36.70 -3.21 -2.61
CA PHE A 449 36.74 -1.84 -3.12
C PHE A 449 38.17 -1.49 -3.51
N MET A 450 38.50 -1.66 -4.78
CA MET A 450 39.83 -1.37 -5.31
C MET A 450 39.78 -1.14 -6.83
N PRO A 451 40.71 -0.34 -7.40
CA PRO A 451 40.90 -0.30 -8.84
C PRO A 451 41.38 -1.67 -9.34
N PHE A 452 40.76 -2.19 -10.40
CA PHE A 452 41.13 -3.50 -10.98
C PHE A 452 41.50 -3.37 -12.45
N LEU A 453 42.74 -3.00 -12.71
CA LEU A 453 43.32 -2.88 -14.07
C LEU A 453 42.49 -2.07 -15.08
N GLY A 454 41.64 -1.15 -14.60
CA GLY A 454 40.71 -0.37 -15.42
C GLY A 454 39.41 -1.07 -15.82
N TYR A 455 39.24 -2.37 -15.49
CA TYR A 455 38.02 -3.10 -15.83
C TYR A 455 36.79 -2.67 -15.03
N ASN A 456 36.97 -1.96 -13.93
CA ASN A 456 35.92 -1.36 -13.11
C ASN A 456 35.88 0.18 -13.21
N PHE A 457 36.29 0.73 -14.38
CA PHE A 457 36.22 2.15 -14.65
C PHE A 457 34.76 2.65 -14.68
N GLU A 458 34.51 3.82 -14.09
CA GLU A 458 33.17 4.38 -13.84
C GLU A 458 32.29 3.44 -13.02
N ASP A 459 31.12 3.04 -13.51
CA ASP A 459 30.13 2.20 -12.80
C ASP A 459 30.29 0.70 -13.11
N ALA A 460 31.38 0.29 -13.77
CA ALA A 460 31.63 -1.10 -14.11
C ALA A 460 31.99 -1.92 -12.86
N ILE A 461 31.43 -3.12 -12.78
CA ILE A 461 31.65 -4.08 -11.70
C ILE A 461 32.24 -5.37 -12.27
N VAL A 462 33.37 -5.82 -11.73
CA VAL A 462 33.95 -7.12 -12.04
C VAL A 462 33.38 -8.16 -11.11
N ILE A 463 32.79 -9.22 -11.65
CA ILE A 463 32.20 -10.32 -10.88
C ILE A 463 33.06 -11.59 -10.95
N SER A 464 33.01 -12.39 -9.90
CA SER A 464 33.69 -13.69 -9.86
C SER A 464 32.91 -14.72 -10.67
N GLU A 465 33.64 -15.60 -11.38
CA GLU A 465 33.08 -16.76 -12.09
C GLU A 465 32.28 -17.70 -11.17
N ARG A 466 32.60 -17.72 -9.87
CA ARG A 466 31.87 -18.49 -8.87
C ARG A 466 30.38 -18.14 -8.83
N LEU A 467 30.03 -16.87 -9.02
CA LEU A 467 28.64 -16.42 -9.02
C LEU A 467 27.80 -17.10 -10.13
N VAL A 468 28.44 -17.38 -11.26
CA VAL A 468 27.81 -18.09 -12.37
C VAL A 468 27.80 -19.62 -12.11
N LYS A 469 28.89 -20.17 -11.62
CA LYS A 469 29.00 -21.63 -11.33
C LYS A 469 28.04 -22.11 -10.25
N ASP A 470 27.84 -21.31 -9.22
CA ASP A 470 26.99 -21.63 -8.07
C ASP A 470 25.56 -21.14 -8.24
N ASP A 471 25.16 -20.67 -9.44
CA ASP A 471 23.81 -20.16 -9.79
C ASP A 471 23.27 -19.10 -8.79
N ILE A 472 24.14 -18.24 -8.26
CA ILE A 472 23.82 -17.32 -7.16
C ILE A 472 22.80 -16.27 -7.59
N PHE A 473 22.92 -15.73 -8.83
CA PHE A 473 22.03 -14.72 -9.39
C PHE A 473 21.01 -15.27 -10.40
N THR A 474 20.73 -16.54 -10.34
CA THR A 474 19.77 -17.17 -11.24
C THR A 474 18.35 -16.67 -10.97
N SER A 475 17.67 -16.27 -12.03
CA SER A 475 16.29 -15.78 -12.02
C SER A 475 15.45 -16.50 -13.08
N ILE A 476 14.11 -16.50 -12.88
CA ILE A 476 13.15 -17.08 -13.81
C ILE A 476 12.34 -15.96 -14.44
N HIS A 477 12.29 -15.94 -15.77
CA HIS A 477 11.46 -15.03 -16.54
C HIS A 477 10.41 -15.80 -17.33
N ILE A 478 9.15 -15.39 -17.23
CA ILE A 478 8.01 -16.04 -17.88
C ILE A 478 7.48 -15.13 -18.97
N ASN A 479 7.63 -15.54 -20.23
CA ASN A 479 7.07 -14.87 -21.39
C ASN A 479 5.86 -15.66 -21.90
N ALA A 480 4.75 -14.99 -22.12
CA ALA A 480 3.56 -15.57 -22.76
C ALA A 480 3.43 -15.00 -24.16
N PHE A 481 3.29 -15.88 -25.12
CA PHE A 481 3.03 -15.55 -26.54
C PHE A 481 1.66 -16.07 -26.91
N GLU A 482 0.76 -15.17 -27.28
CA GLU A 482 -0.59 -15.51 -27.71
C GLU A 482 -0.72 -15.27 -29.19
N ILE A 483 -1.21 -16.27 -29.91
CA ILE A 483 -1.52 -16.21 -31.34
C ILE A 483 -2.96 -16.58 -31.54
N GLU A 484 -3.71 -15.76 -32.23
CA GLU A 484 -5.09 -16.00 -32.60
C GLU A 484 -5.16 -16.18 -34.13
N ALA A 485 -5.68 -17.32 -34.55
CA ALA A 485 -6.02 -17.56 -35.95
C ALA A 485 -7.33 -16.84 -36.27
N ARG A 486 -7.32 -15.90 -37.20
CA ARG A 486 -8.45 -15.03 -37.56
C ARG A 486 -9.07 -15.45 -38.88
N ASP A 487 -10.38 -15.28 -38.99
CA ASP A 487 -11.06 -15.38 -40.28
C ASP A 487 -10.76 -14.15 -41.12
N THR A 488 -10.05 -14.35 -42.24
CA THR A 488 -9.74 -13.30 -43.18
C THR A 488 -10.54 -13.45 -44.47
N LYS A 489 -10.64 -12.39 -45.28
CA LYS A 489 -11.36 -12.44 -46.59
C LYS A 489 -10.85 -13.51 -47.55
N PRO A 490 -9.55 -13.84 -47.62
CA PRO A 490 -9.02 -14.91 -48.43
C PRO A 490 -9.22 -16.32 -47.86
N GLY A 491 -9.55 -16.45 -46.58
CA GLY A 491 -9.74 -17.72 -45.86
C GLY A 491 -9.30 -17.63 -44.41
N PRO A 492 -9.59 -18.62 -43.55
CA PRO A 492 -9.12 -18.64 -42.15
C PRO A 492 -7.60 -18.79 -42.12
N GLU A 493 -7.00 -18.11 -41.15
CA GLU A 493 -5.59 -18.30 -40.82
C GLU A 493 -5.41 -19.65 -40.12
N GLU A 494 -4.34 -20.37 -40.44
CA GLU A 494 -4.02 -21.66 -39.85
C GLU A 494 -2.62 -21.69 -39.26
N ILE A 495 -2.44 -22.38 -38.15
CA ILE A 495 -1.12 -22.67 -37.59
C ILE A 495 -0.55 -23.88 -38.32
N THR A 496 0.24 -23.66 -39.37
CA THR A 496 0.76 -24.71 -40.25
C THR A 496 2.28 -24.57 -40.44
N ARG A 497 2.93 -25.67 -40.84
CA ARG A 497 4.32 -25.66 -41.29
C ARG A 497 4.44 -25.31 -42.80
N ASP A 498 3.36 -25.40 -43.54
CA ASP A 498 3.31 -25.09 -44.96
C ASP A 498 3.07 -23.61 -45.19
N ILE A 499 4.17 -22.84 -45.13
CA ILE A 499 4.14 -21.38 -45.25
C ILE A 499 4.56 -21.05 -46.69
N GLN A 500 3.66 -20.46 -47.48
CA GLN A 500 3.94 -19.98 -48.84
C GLN A 500 5.04 -18.91 -48.79
N ASN A 501 6.10 -19.11 -49.56
CA ASN A 501 7.29 -18.27 -49.62
C ASN A 501 8.12 -18.18 -48.33
N GLY A 502 7.93 -19.07 -47.39
CA GLY A 502 8.78 -19.23 -46.20
C GLY A 502 10.05 -20.01 -46.53
N GLY A 503 11.23 -19.44 -46.27
CA GLY A 503 12.49 -20.20 -46.37
C GLY A 503 12.59 -21.26 -45.27
N ASP A 504 13.43 -22.28 -45.47
CA ASP A 504 13.68 -23.37 -44.54
C ASP A 504 14.10 -22.89 -43.11
N ASP A 505 14.60 -21.67 -43.03
CA ASP A 505 14.99 -21.02 -41.78
C ASP A 505 13.80 -20.61 -40.90
N ILE A 506 12.58 -20.51 -41.42
CA ILE A 506 11.36 -20.11 -40.71
C ILE A 506 10.55 -21.34 -40.30
N VAL A 507 10.61 -22.39 -41.12
CA VAL A 507 9.86 -23.63 -40.90
C VAL A 507 10.48 -24.40 -39.73
N GLY A 508 9.73 -24.59 -38.68
CA GLY A 508 10.16 -25.39 -37.53
C GLY A 508 10.81 -24.61 -36.38
N LYS A 509 10.94 -23.30 -36.43
CA LYS A 509 11.22 -22.48 -35.25
C LYS A 509 9.97 -22.37 -34.40
N LYS A 510 10.11 -22.72 -33.11
CA LYS A 510 9.03 -22.54 -32.11
C LYS A 510 8.86 -21.09 -31.75
#